data_0aed3a29f1de4f265d80a9679284c958
#
_entry.id   0aed3a29f1de4f265d80a9679284c958
#
_cell.length_a   1.000
_cell.length_b   1.000
_cell.length_c   1.000
_cell.angle_alpha   90.00
_cell.angle_beta   90.00
_cell.angle_gamma   90.00
#
_symmetry.space_group_name_H-M   'P 1'
#
loop_
_entity.id
_entity.type
_entity.pdbx_description
1 polymer ?
#
loop_
_entity_poly.entity_id
_entity_poly.type
_entity_poly.pdbx_seq_one_letter_code
_entity_poly.pdbx_strand_id
1 'polypeptide(L)'
;MSVSQVRLPESLRAKDTFGIFEDWVDGYVSGDRWTPLTSDSSSASTLVLALATTGPGGVLSITQDATDNDEIYFGMTKSIFKIADNKPCYFEARSQYTEGATDDNNVIVGFCSTFAANTLIDDGGGPVASATMAVIYKIDGGTVWR
;
A
#
# COMPACT_ATOMS: atom_id res chain seq x y z
N MET A 1 15.52 10.67 -24.41
CA MET A 1 15.18 10.05 -23.12
C MET A 1 14.60 8.68 -23.41
N SER A 2 15.28 7.62 -22.97
CA SER A 2 14.78 6.25 -23.15
C SER A 2 13.81 5.97 -22.00
N VAL A 3 12.53 5.85 -22.29
CA VAL A 3 11.55 5.33 -21.33
C VAL A 3 11.87 3.84 -21.21
N SER A 4 12.44 3.44 -20.08
CA SER A 4 12.62 2.04 -19.76
C SER A 4 11.24 1.43 -19.49
N GLN A 5 10.67 0.84 -20.51
CA GLN A 5 9.48 0.01 -20.32
C GLN A 5 9.90 -1.20 -19.48
N VAL A 6 9.35 -1.32 -18.30
CA VAL A 6 9.39 -2.59 -17.55
C VAL A 6 8.64 -3.61 -18.42
N ARG A 7 9.36 -4.44 -19.14
CA ARG A 7 8.76 -5.56 -19.85
C ARG A 7 8.41 -6.63 -18.82
N LEU A 8 7.14 -6.75 -18.55
CA LEU A 8 6.64 -7.93 -17.84
C LEU A 8 7.13 -9.20 -18.55
N PRO A 9 7.56 -10.23 -17.82
CA PRO A 9 7.90 -11.52 -18.41
C PRO A 9 6.80 -11.99 -19.34
N GLU A 10 7.18 -12.66 -20.42
CA GLU A 10 6.25 -13.10 -21.47
C GLU A 10 5.15 -14.03 -20.91
N SER A 11 5.44 -14.75 -19.83
CA SER A 11 4.48 -15.53 -19.05
C SER A 11 3.36 -14.69 -18.38
N LEU A 12 3.61 -13.40 -18.13
CA LEU A 12 2.62 -12.46 -17.58
C LEU A 12 1.84 -11.72 -18.68
N ARG A 13 2.14 -11.96 -19.96
CA ARG A 13 1.43 -11.41 -21.11
C ARG A 13 0.39 -12.34 -21.69
N ALA A 14 0.23 -13.53 -21.10
CA ALA A 14 -0.76 -14.49 -21.56
C ALA A 14 -2.18 -13.92 -21.43
N LYS A 15 -3.09 -14.36 -22.28
CA LYS A 15 -4.49 -13.91 -22.36
C LYS A 15 -5.27 -14.07 -21.04
N ASP A 16 -4.72 -14.82 -20.10
CA ASP A 16 -5.33 -15.12 -18.81
C ASP A 16 -4.77 -14.29 -17.65
N THR A 17 -3.96 -13.27 -17.96
CA THR A 17 -3.37 -12.40 -16.94
C THR A 17 -4.22 -11.15 -16.76
N PHE A 18 -4.69 -10.93 -15.55
CA PHE A 18 -5.31 -9.70 -15.11
C PHE A 18 -4.32 -8.91 -14.25
N GLY A 19 -4.18 -7.62 -14.50
CA GLY A 19 -3.27 -6.77 -13.74
C GLY A 19 -3.73 -5.33 -13.67
N ILE A 20 -3.30 -4.64 -12.63
CA ILE A 20 -3.44 -3.21 -12.47
C ILE A 20 -2.05 -2.62 -12.30
N PHE A 21 -1.81 -1.53 -12.98
CA PHE A 21 -0.64 -0.71 -12.83
C PHE A 21 -1.08 0.72 -12.54
N GLU A 22 -0.55 1.29 -11.46
CA GLU A 22 -0.79 2.69 -11.07
C GLU A 22 0.56 3.38 -10.89
N ASP A 23 0.75 4.44 -11.63
CA ASP A 23 1.93 5.31 -11.55
C ASP A 23 1.59 6.74 -11.12
N TRP A 24 0.32 7.00 -10.86
CA TRP A 24 -0.23 8.27 -10.38
C TRP A 24 0.13 9.50 -11.26
N VAL A 25 0.53 9.29 -12.51
CA VAL A 25 0.98 10.35 -13.42
C VAL A 25 -0.16 11.29 -13.81
N ASP A 26 -1.39 10.80 -13.83
CA ASP A 26 -2.57 11.58 -14.18
C ASP A 26 -3.05 12.52 -13.04
N GLY A 27 -2.43 12.43 -11.86
CA GLY A 27 -2.80 13.27 -10.73
C GLY A 27 -4.18 12.96 -10.15
N TYR A 28 -4.73 11.78 -10.41
CA TYR A 28 -6.08 11.41 -10.01
C TYR A 28 -6.14 10.05 -9.30
N VAL A 29 -6.84 9.99 -8.17
CA VAL A 29 -7.19 8.74 -7.48
C VAL A 29 -8.64 8.42 -7.76
N SER A 30 -8.89 7.38 -8.54
CA SER A 30 -10.26 6.93 -8.81
C SER A 30 -10.89 6.33 -7.57
N GLY A 31 -11.92 6.98 -7.02
CA GLY A 31 -12.69 6.47 -5.89
C GLY A 31 -13.44 5.16 -6.17
N ASP A 32 -13.71 4.85 -7.44
CA ASP A 32 -14.29 3.57 -7.83
C ASP A 32 -13.30 2.41 -7.70
N ARG A 33 -12.01 2.70 -7.80
CA ARG A 33 -10.93 1.72 -7.74
C ARG A 33 -10.26 1.67 -6.38
N TRP A 34 -10.04 2.82 -5.78
CA TRP A 34 -9.27 2.98 -4.55
C TRP A 34 -10.07 3.63 -3.45
N THR A 35 -9.97 3.12 -2.27
CA THR A 35 -10.63 3.67 -1.08
C THR A 35 -9.60 3.88 0.03
N PRO A 36 -9.48 5.09 0.57
CA PRO A 36 -8.82 5.29 1.84
C PRO A 36 -9.71 4.82 2.98
N LEU A 37 -9.11 4.19 3.98
CA LEU A 37 -9.70 3.94 5.28
C LEU A 37 -8.81 4.62 6.31
N THR A 38 -9.39 5.50 7.09
CA THR A 38 -8.71 6.17 8.21
C THR A 38 -9.36 5.75 9.51
N SER A 39 -8.55 5.42 10.48
CA SER A 39 -8.93 5.36 11.89
C SER A 39 -8.10 6.42 12.58
N ASP A 40 -8.68 7.57 12.83
CA ASP A 40 -7.99 8.79 13.18
C ASP A 40 -8.79 9.52 14.26
N SER A 41 -8.20 9.75 15.40
CA SER A 41 -8.82 10.39 16.54
C SER A 41 -8.95 11.91 16.36
N SER A 42 -8.13 12.51 15.50
CA SER A 42 -8.04 13.97 15.33
C SER A 42 -8.50 14.46 13.97
N SER A 43 -8.69 13.57 13.00
CA SER A 43 -8.97 13.89 11.58
C SER A 43 -7.89 14.75 10.90
N ALA A 44 -6.67 14.72 11.41
CA ALA A 44 -5.53 15.43 10.84
C ALA A 44 -4.73 14.59 9.84
N SER A 45 -4.91 13.27 9.88
CA SER A 45 -4.29 12.36 8.91
C SER A 45 -4.85 12.59 7.51
N THR A 46 -3.99 12.71 6.54
CA THR A 46 -4.37 13.06 5.17
C THR A 46 -3.79 12.13 4.13
N LEU A 47 -4.56 11.87 3.10
CA LEU A 47 -4.11 11.22 1.88
C LEU A 47 -4.14 12.23 0.75
N VAL A 48 -2.98 12.56 0.23
CA VAL A 48 -2.83 13.55 -0.84
C VAL A 48 -2.09 12.93 -2.01
N LEU A 49 -2.68 13.07 -3.19
CA LEU A 49 -1.96 12.78 -4.42
C LEU A 49 -1.09 13.99 -4.77
N ALA A 50 0.19 13.78 -4.81
CA ALA A 50 1.16 14.79 -5.23
C ALA A 50 1.89 14.33 -6.50
N LEU A 51 2.15 15.27 -7.39
CA LEU A 51 3.07 15.00 -8.49
C LEU A 51 4.49 14.97 -7.94
N ALA A 52 5.27 13.99 -8.40
CA ALA A 52 6.69 13.96 -8.06
C ALA A 52 7.37 15.23 -8.57
N THR A 53 8.00 15.96 -7.67
CA THR A 53 8.80 17.14 -8.03
C THR A 53 10.14 16.76 -8.65
N THR A 54 10.56 15.51 -8.46
CA THR A 54 11.84 14.98 -8.95
C THR A 54 11.64 13.54 -9.43
N GLY A 55 11.75 13.33 -10.73
CA GLY A 55 11.67 12.02 -11.35
C GLY A 55 10.36 11.77 -12.11
N PRO A 56 10.30 10.67 -12.86
CA PRO A 56 9.10 10.28 -13.61
C PRO A 56 8.06 9.65 -12.69
N GLY A 57 6.79 9.89 -13.01
CA GLY A 57 5.65 9.32 -12.29
C GLY A 57 5.03 10.27 -11.27
N GLY A 58 3.84 9.94 -10.83
CA GLY A 58 3.18 10.59 -9.71
C GLY A 58 3.56 9.95 -8.37
N VAL A 59 3.22 10.62 -7.30
CA VAL A 59 3.41 10.11 -5.93
C VAL A 59 2.11 10.23 -5.17
N LEU A 60 1.65 9.13 -4.62
CA LEU A 60 0.60 9.15 -3.61
C LEU A 60 1.27 9.38 -2.25
N SER A 61 0.98 10.51 -1.64
CA SER A 61 1.45 10.85 -0.30
C SER A 61 0.40 10.48 0.74
N ILE A 62 0.81 9.73 1.73
CA ILE A 62 0.00 9.40 2.90
C ILE A 62 0.68 10.05 4.09
N THR A 63 -0.02 10.95 4.77
CA THR A 63 0.51 11.68 5.92
C THR A 63 -0.37 11.41 7.12
N GLN A 64 0.20 10.79 8.14
CA GLN A 64 -0.40 10.69 9.46
C GLN A 64 0.01 11.88 10.31
N ASP A 65 -0.81 12.23 11.28
CA ASP A 65 -0.41 13.18 12.30
C ASP A 65 0.45 12.50 13.40
N ALA A 66 0.72 13.22 14.48
CA ALA A 66 1.54 12.72 15.57
C ALA A 66 0.70 12.09 16.71
N THR A 67 -0.55 11.79 16.45
CA THR A 67 -1.43 11.18 17.45
C THR A 67 -1.20 9.67 17.47
N ASP A 68 -1.04 9.14 18.65
CA ASP A 68 -0.86 7.71 18.87
C ASP A 68 -2.09 6.90 18.41
N ASN A 69 -1.86 5.77 17.79
CA ASN A 69 -2.85 4.84 17.24
C ASN A 69 -3.68 5.37 16.05
N ASP A 70 -3.24 6.42 15.38
CA ASP A 70 -3.85 6.85 14.13
C ASP A 70 -3.39 5.97 12.97
N GLU A 71 -4.32 5.56 12.12
CA GLU A 71 -4.07 4.63 11.03
C GLU A 71 -4.62 5.14 9.70
N ILE A 72 -3.85 4.95 8.64
CA ILE A 72 -4.32 5.13 7.26
C ILE A 72 -4.04 3.88 6.46
N TYR A 73 -5.09 3.32 5.86
CA TYR A 73 -4.98 2.27 4.86
C TYR A 73 -5.47 2.79 3.52
N PHE A 74 -4.76 2.42 2.47
CA PHE A 74 -5.13 2.73 1.11
C PHE A 74 -5.19 1.43 0.31
N GLY A 75 -6.38 1.07 -0.08
CA GLY A 75 -6.62 -0.21 -0.71
C GLY A 75 -7.63 -0.15 -1.86
N MET A 76 -7.75 -1.25 -2.57
CA MET A 76 -8.75 -1.37 -3.64
C MET A 76 -10.15 -1.43 -3.05
N THR A 77 -11.07 -0.68 -3.64
CA THR A 77 -12.49 -0.62 -3.24
C THR A 77 -13.18 -1.98 -3.36
N LYS A 78 -12.70 -2.83 -4.25
CA LYS A 78 -13.27 -4.16 -4.47
C LYS A 78 -12.19 -5.23 -4.49
N SER A 79 -12.49 -6.39 -3.91
CA SER A 79 -11.62 -7.57 -3.95
C SER A 79 -11.65 -8.18 -5.35
N ILE A 80 -10.69 -7.83 -6.18
CA ILE A 80 -10.61 -8.29 -7.57
C ILE A 80 -9.51 -9.31 -7.81
N PHE A 81 -8.57 -9.46 -6.86
CA PHE A 81 -7.55 -10.49 -6.88
C PHE A 81 -7.95 -11.67 -6.01
N LYS A 82 -7.76 -12.87 -6.50
CA LYS A 82 -7.94 -14.10 -5.75
C LYS A 82 -6.68 -14.94 -5.85
N ILE A 83 -6.01 -15.11 -4.71
CA ILE A 83 -4.89 -16.06 -4.61
C ILE A 83 -5.49 -17.46 -4.53
N ALA A 84 -5.07 -18.35 -5.41
CA ALA A 84 -5.53 -19.72 -5.48
C ALA A 84 -4.43 -20.64 -6.04
N ASP A 85 -4.56 -21.93 -5.82
CA ASP A 85 -3.63 -22.93 -6.35
C ASP A 85 -3.52 -22.83 -7.87
N ASN A 86 -2.29 -22.91 -8.36
CA ASN A 86 -1.94 -22.78 -9.78
C ASN A 86 -2.32 -21.43 -10.42
N LYS A 87 -2.58 -20.40 -9.61
CA LYS A 87 -2.81 -19.01 -10.07
C LYS A 87 -1.80 -18.09 -9.39
N PRO A 88 -0.62 -17.93 -9.99
CA PRO A 88 0.40 -17.06 -9.41
C PRO A 88 -0.10 -15.62 -9.36
N CYS A 89 0.17 -14.96 -8.25
CA CYS A 89 -0.11 -13.57 -8.02
C CYS A 89 1.22 -12.83 -7.86
N TYR A 90 1.33 -11.68 -8.50
CA TYR A 90 2.51 -10.83 -8.41
C TYR A 90 2.10 -9.47 -7.87
N PHE A 91 2.88 -8.96 -6.94
CA PHE A 91 2.72 -7.62 -6.39
C PHE A 91 4.06 -6.91 -6.38
N GLU A 92 4.07 -5.68 -6.83
CA GLU A 92 5.21 -4.78 -6.76
C GLU A 92 4.73 -3.41 -6.31
N ALA A 93 5.41 -2.83 -5.35
CA ALA A 93 5.19 -1.45 -4.93
C ALA A 93 6.54 -0.76 -4.71
N ARG A 94 6.59 0.50 -5.08
CA ARG A 94 7.69 1.39 -4.71
C ARG A 94 7.17 2.35 -3.67
N SER A 95 7.72 2.28 -2.48
CA SER A 95 7.36 3.15 -1.37
C SER A 95 8.59 3.84 -0.80
N GLN A 96 8.35 5.03 -0.28
CA GLN A 96 9.30 5.75 0.57
C GLN A 96 8.50 6.23 1.77
N TYR A 97 9.05 6.11 2.95
CA TYR A 97 8.44 6.60 4.17
C TYR A 97 9.44 7.38 5.02
N THR A 98 8.92 8.28 5.83
CA THR A 98 9.69 9.04 6.81
C THR A 98 8.97 8.88 8.14
N GLU A 99 9.71 8.56 9.17
CA GLU A 99 9.20 8.42 10.52
C GLU A 99 9.38 9.73 11.29
N GLY A 100 8.43 10.03 12.18
CA GLY A 100 8.52 11.19 13.08
C GLY A 100 9.56 11.00 14.18
N ALA A 101 9.72 9.77 14.64
CA ALA A 101 10.77 9.33 15.55
C ALA A 101 11.41 8.03 15.03
N THR A 102 12.47 7.58 15.65
CA THR A 102 13.20 6.39 15.20
C THR A 102 12.38 5.13 15.44
N ASP A 103 12.11 4.39 14.36
CA ASP A 103 11.40 3.11 14.37
C ASP A 103 9.95 3.14 14.87
N ASP A 104 9.30 4.30 14.77
CA ASP A 104 8.01 4.62 15.39
C ASP A 104 6.80 4.28 14.51
N ASN A 105 7.00 3.86 13.26
CA ASN A 105 5.90 3.62 12.32
C ASN A 105 5.66 2.14 12.05
N ASN A 106 4.38 1.79 12.05
CA ASN A 106 3.87 0.57 11.45
C ASN A 106 3.64 0.77 9.95
N VAL A 107 4.17 -0.08 9.11
CA VAL A 107 4.00 -0.02 7.65
C VAL A 107 3.65 -1.40 7.11
N ILE A 108 2.64 -1.47 6.23
CA ILE A 108 2.20 -2.71 5.59
C ILE A 108 1.89 -2.47 4.12
N VAL A 109 2.34 -3.37 3.25
CA VAL A 109 2.03 -3.37 1.81
C VAL A 109 1.79 -4.79 1.31
N GLY A 110 0.84 -4.97 0.39
CA GLY A 110 0.58 -6.27 -0.23
C GLY A 110 -0.91 -6.59 -0.41
N PHE A 111 -1.23 -7.87 -0.38
CA PHE A 111 -2.59 -8.37 -0.51
C PHE A 111 -3.18 -8.67 0.86
N CYS A 112 -4.39 -8.17 1.11
CA CYS A 112 -5.14 -8.44 2.32
C CYS A 112 -6.62 -8.68 1.98
N SER A 113 -7.24 -9.62 2.65
CA SER A 113 -8.66 -9.93 2.46
C SER A 113 -9.59 -8.80 2.91
N THR A 114 -9.15 -8.03 3.88
CA THR A 114 -9.93 -6.91 4.45
C THR A 114 -8.97 -5.91 5.07
N PHE A 115 -9.17 -4.65 4.76
CA PHE A 115 -8.54 -3.54 5.49
C PHE A 115 -9.54 -3.00 6.51
N ALA A 116 -9.12 -2.92 7.75
CA ALA A 116 -9.91 -2.36 8.86
C ALA A 116 -8.94 -1.74 9.87
N ALA A 117 -9.45 -1.00 10.84
CA ALA A 117 -8.65 -0.59 11.97
C ALA A 117 -7.94 -1.78 12.61
N ASN A 118 -6.70 -1.61 12.99
CA ASN A 118 -5.83 -2.65 13.54
C ASN A 118 -5.55 -3.84 12.58
N THR A 119 -5.60 -3.63 11.27
CA THR A 119 -5.10 -4.65 10.32
C THR A 119 -3.61 -4.93 10.55
N LEU A 120 -2.85 -3.90 10.88
CA LEU A 120 -1.54 -4.02 11.52
C LEU A 120 -1.69 -3.48 12.94
N ILE A 121 -1.56 -4.36 13.92
CA ILE A 121 -1.84 -4.04 15.32
C ILE A 121 -0.76 -3.10 15.87
N ASP A 122 -1.19 -2.10 16.62
CA ASP A 122 -0.33 -1.10 17.21
C ASP A 122 0.69 -1.68 18.20
N ASP A 123 1.61 -0.85 18.67
CA ASP A 123 2.65 -1.22 19.66
C ASP A 123 3.45 -2.48 19.27
N GLY A 124 3.73 -2.64 17.98
CA GLY A 124 4.52 -3.77 17.50
C GLY A 124 3.79 -5.10 17.46
N GLY A 125 2.46 -5.10 17.55
CA GLY A 125 1.64 -6.32 17.56
C GLY A 125 1.64 -7.11 16.26
N GLY A 126 2.00 -6.49 15.14
CA GLY A 126 2.07 -7.14 13.83
C GLY A 126 0.71 -7.36 13.16
N PRO A 127 0.66 -8.11 12.05
CA PRO A 127 -0.58 -8.33 11.31
C PRO A 127 -1.64 -9.07 12.13
N VAL A 128 -2.89 -8.63 12.02
CA VAL A 128 -4.02 -9.28 12.71
C VAL A 128 -4.23 -10.72 12.24
N ALA A 129 -4.38 -11.63 13.18
CA ALA A 129 -4.48 -13.06 12.89
C ALA A 129 -5.78 -13.47 12.15
N SER A 130 -6.81 -12.62 12.20
CA SER A 130 -8.11 -12.89 11.57
C SER A 130 -8.15 -12.60 10.06
N ALA A 131 -7.17 -11.90 9.52
CA ALA A 131 -7.12 -11.58 8.10
C ALA A 131 -6.25 -12.58 7.32
N THR A 132 -6.72 -12.94 6.13
CA THR A 132 -5.88 -13.66 5.16
C THR A 132 -5.08 -12.63 4.37
N MET A 133 -3.74 -12.73 4.42
CA MET A 133 -2.89 -11.76 3.78
C MET A 133 -1.59 -12.35 3.25
N ALA A 134 -1.02 -11.68 2.25
CA ALA A 134 0.32 -11.89 1.74
C ALA A 134 0.97 -10.49 1.64
N VAL A 135 1.73 -10.14 2.65
CA VAL A 135 2.19 -8.76 2.88
C VAL A 135 3.66 -8.71 3.25
N ILE A 136 4.24 -7.55 3.02
CA ILE A 136 5.52 -7.15 3.59
C ILE A 136 5.21 -6.04 4.59
N TYR A 137 5.72 -6.13 5.80
CA TYR A 137 5.42 -5.17 6.84
C TYR A 137 6.61 -4.86 7.74
N LYS A 138 6.58 -3.70 8.36
CA LYS A 138 7.44 -3.25 9.46
C LYS A 138 6.53 -2.91 10.64
N ILE A 139 6.96 -3.26 11.82
CA ILE A 139 6.24 -2.92 13.07
C ILE A 139 6.96 -1.80 13.80
N ASP A 140 6.22 -1.09 14.60
CA ASP A 140 6.74 -0.14 15.58
C ASP A 140 7.79 -0.80 16.49
N GLY A 141 8.84 -0.06 16.84
CA GLY A 141 10.02 -0.56 17.57
C GLY A 141 10.89 -1.52 16.78
N GLY A 142 10.57 -1.82 15.52
CA GLY A 142 11.29 -2.74 14.67
C GLY A 142 12.07 -2.04 13.56
N THR A 143 13.31 -2.47 13.34
CA THR A 143 14.19 -1.97 12.25
C THR A 143 14.12 -2.83 10.98
N VAL A 144 13.37 -3.92 11.00
CA VAL A 144 13.42 -4.96 9.94
C VAL A 144 12.06 -5.14 9.30
N TRP A 145 12.06 -5.23 7.98
CA TRP A 145 10.92 -5.68 7.21
C TRP A 145 10.75 -7.20 7.33
N ARG A 146 9.53 -7.65 7.39
CA ARG A 146 9.14 -9.06 7.55
C ARG A 146 8.20 -9.50 6.44
#